data_e9f5d4cbb6ebf62894893e8846563a5c
#
_entry.id   e9f5d4cbb6ebf62894893e8846563a5c
#
_cell.length_a   1.000
_cell.length_b   1.000
_cell.length_c   1.000
_cell.angle_alpha   90.00
_cell.angle_beta   90.00
_cell.angle_gamma   90.00
#
_symmetry.space_group_name_H-M   'P 1'
#
loop_
_entity.id
_entity.type
_entity.pdbx_description
1 polymer ?
#
loop_
_entity_poly.entity_id
_entity_poly.type
_entity_poly.pdbx_seq_one_letter_code
_entity_poly.pdbx_strand_id
1 'polypeptide(L)'
;MISWLCIVIAYCNSMKNLNILNSLKKTAIILAAGTGMRMVPINTHIPKGLLKVNGEPLVERLIKQLHEADITSIYLVVGYMADKFAYLSEKYNVTLVNNTEFSNKNNLHSLSLVVDKISNTYIVPCDVWCKFNPFKREYESSWYMVSDLVDNNSSVRINKNHELKRVPCAIGGNSMVGIAYLCGEPSVRVSNRIKQFCSDPNHDDDFWEETLYENGKMIVSANVVSVSDVVEINTYEQLRELDETSEQLRSNTLEIVSKVLSVPQNNIKDIKVLKKGMTNRSFQFSVNSEKYIFRRPGEGTDQLINRKEEAEVYNTIKGKSLCDDLVYINPDNGFKITKYIDDSRNCNPFNVQDLKLCMSKLREFHKLGLQVNHEFKLFKQIDFYESLWQGVPSVYRDYEKVKEKVFSLKKFINSHITEKVLTHIDAVPDNFLIVGDDVRLIDWEYAGMQDPHVDLAMFSIYSFYNKRQVDRLINIYFDGHCTLENRIKIYCYISLCGLLWSNWCEYKRTLGVEFGEYAIKQYWYAKHYYSIAMKEIKKIGHSSV
;
A
#
# COMPACT_ATOMS: atom_id res chain seq x y z
N MET A 1 -26.35 29.79 54.89
CA MET A 1 -25.08 30.51 54.68
C MET A 1 -23.92 29.61 54.28
N ILE A 2 -23.80 28.39 54.76
CA ILE A 2 -22.68 27.45 54.45
C ILE A 2 -22.73 26.96 52.99
N SER A 3 -23.91 26.78 52.41
CA SER A 3 -24.04 26.28 51.02
C SER A 3 -23.56 27.28 49.94
N TRP A 4 -23.74 28.57 50.15
CA TRP A 4 -23.29 29.62 49.22
C TRP A 4 -21.76 29.80 49.26
N LEU A 5 -21.16 29.64 50.46
CA LEU A 5 -19.68 29.74 50.59
C LEU A 5 -18.98 28.60 49.88
N CYS A 6 -19.52 27.37 49.92
CA CYS A 6 -18.96 26.22 49.19
C CYS A 6 -19.01 26.38 47.68
N ILE A 7 -20.12 26.95 47.16
CA ILE A 7 -20.28 27.20 45.70
C ILE A 7 -19.31 28.31 45.26
N VAL A 8 -19.15 29.38 46.02
CA VAL A 8 -18.21 30.47 45.72
C VAL A 8 -16.77 30.00 45.79
N ILE A 9 -16.40 29.17 46.78
CA ILE A 9 -15.05 28.59 46.89
C ILE A 9 -14.77 27.62 45.72
N ALA A 10 -15.73 26.78 45.32
CA ALA A 10 -15.62 25.90 44.18
C ALA A 10 -15.48 26.70 42.87
N TYR A 11 -16.26 27.79 42.71
CA TYR A 11 -16.15 28.70 41.55
C TYR A 11 -14.82 29.46 41.52
N CYS A 12 -14.33 29.98 42.67
CA CYS A 12 -13.03 30.61 42.76
C CYS A 12 -11.85 29.65 42.55
N ASN A 13 -11.95 28.42 43.01
CA ASN A 13 -10.94 27.39 42.74
C ASN A 13 -10.98 26.95 41.26
N SER A 14 -12.17 26.86 40.64
CA SER A 14 -12.32 26.63 39.21
C SER A 14 -11.71 27.77 38.40
N MET A 15 -11.94 29.04 38.76
CA MET A 15 -11.38 30.22 38.10
C MET A 15 -9.86 30.33 38.32
N LYS A 16 -9.33 29.97 39.48
CA LYS A 16 -7.87 29.92 39.72
C LYS A 16 -7.22 28.80 38.91
N ASN A 17 -7.85 27.63 38.82
CA ASN A 17 -7.36 26.54 38.00
C ASN A 17 -7.45 26.88 36.47
N LEU A 18 -8.48 27.60 36.02
CA LEU A 18 -8.54 28.13 34.65
C LEU A 18 -7.41 29.15 34.37
N ASN A 19 -7.14 30.06 35.32
CA ASN A 19 -6.06 31.04 35.17
C ASN A 19 -4.66 30.39 35.21
N ILE A 20 -4.46 29.31 35.94
CA ILE A 20 -3.21 28.53 35.95
C ILE A 20 -3.07 27.74 34.66
N LEU A 21 -4.17 27.15 34.12
CA LEU A 21 -4.18 26.47 32.82
C LEU A 21 -3.93 27.43 31.65
N ASN A 22 -4.46 28.64 31.71
CA ASN A 22 -4.20 29.70 30.72
C ASN A 22 -2.77 30.27 30.79
N SER A 23 -2.05 30.11 31.91
CA SER A 23 -0.65 30.52 32.08
C SER A 23 0.36 29.47 31.57
N LEU A 24 -0.05 28.23 31.31
CA LEU A 24 0.82 27.22 30.70
C LEU A 24 1.09 27.57 29.25
N LYS A 25 2.38 27.70 28.89
CA LYS A 25 2.84 27.99 27.53
C LYS A 25 2.29 26.95 26.56
N LYS A 26 1.60 27.42 25.51
CA LYS A 26 1.08 26.53 24.48
C LYS A 26 2.19 25.85 23.70
N THR A 27 1.91 24.62 23.29
CA THR A 27 2.81 23.77 22.51
C THR A 27 2.13 23.38 21.20
N ALA A 28 2.90 23.06 20.19
CA ALA A 28 2.38 22.41 18.98
C ALA A 28 3.22 21.17 18.66
N ILE A 29 2.53 20.12 18.20
CA ILE A 29 3.12 18.89 17.67
C ILE A 29 2.70 18.80 16.22
N ILE A 30 3.67 18.83 15.29
CA ILE A 30 3.42 18.64 13.87
C ILE A 30 3.85 17.22 13.49
N LEU A 31 2.92 16.44 12.92
CA LEU A 31 3.16 15.06 12.49
C LEU A 31 3.60 15.05 11.01
N ALA A 32 4.86 14.70 10.76
CA ALA A 32 5.50 14.74 9.44
C ALA A 32 6.30 13.48 9.10
N ALA A 33 6.03 12.35 9.78
CA ALA A 33 6.80 11.12 9.60
C ALA A 33 6.36 10.26 8.40
N GLY A 34 5.17 10.48 7.84
CA GLY A 34 4.56 9.66 6.80
C GLY A 34 5.23 9.74 5.43
N THR A 35 5.13 8.64 4.65
CA THR A 35 5.75 8.51 3.32
C THR A 35 5.06 9.28 2.19
N GLY A 36 3.83 9.78 2.39
CA GLY A 36 3.09 10.56 1.38
C GLY A 36 2.77 9.82 0.08
N MET A 37 2.59 8.51 0.10
CA MET A 37 2.49 7.63 -1.07
C MET A 37 1.37 7.95 -2.08
N ARG A 38 0.34 8.70 -1.68
CA ARG A 38 -0.78 9.09 -2.54
C ARG A 38 -0.46 10.27 -3.46
N MET A 39 0.71 10.87 -3.31
CA MET A 39 1.13 12.05 -4.08
C MET A 39 1.73 11.73 -5.46
N VAL A 40 1.75 10.45 -5.87
CA VAL A 40 2.20 10.08 -7.23
C VAL A 40 1.37 10.83 -8.27
N PRO A 41 1.98 11.41 -9.32
CA PRO A 41 3.35 11.27 -9.78
C PRO A 41 4.33 12.33 -9.25
N ILE A 42 3.93 13.12 -8.23
CA ILE A 42 4.84 14.06 -7.61
C ILE A 42 6.05 13.32 -7.06
N ASN A 43 7.14 13.97 -7.18
CA ASN A 43 8.46 13.50 -6.92
C ASN A 43 8.60 12.78 -5.56
N THR A 44 9.05 11.56 -5.59
CA THR A 44 9.38 10.75 -4.41
C THR A 44 10.59 11.28 -3.60
N HIS A 45 11.19 12.40 -4.02
CA HIS A 45 12.38 12.99 -3.39
C HIS A 45 12.08 14.16 -2.45
N ILE A 46 10.80 14.50 -2.24
CA ILE A 46 10.37 15.58 -1.34
C ILE A 46 9.32 15.01 -0.39
N PRO A 47 9.53 15.09 0.94
CA PRO A 47 8.51 14.66 1.90
C PRO A 47 7.28 15.59 1.81
N LYS A 48 6.11 15.04 2.09
CA LYS A 48 4.80 15.70 1.90
C LYS A 48 4.71 17.08 2.58
N GLY A 49 5.22 17.21 3.79
CA GLY A 49 5.24 18.48 4.51
C GLY A 49 6.10 19.58 3.88
N LEU A 50 7.02 19.23 2.97
CA LEU A 50 7.86 20.20 2.24
C LEU A 50 7.32 20.54 0.84
N LEU A 51 6.15 20.02 0.48
CA LEU A 51 5.47 20.45 -0.74
C LEU A 51 5.13 21.94 -0.66
N LYS A 52 5.37 22.65 -1.75
CA LYS A 52 5.12 24.09 -1.83
C LYS A 52 3.75 24.36 -2.43
N VAL A 53 3.02 25.26 -1.79
CA VAL A 53 1.82 25.90 -2.31
C VAL A 53 2.10 27.41 -2.40
N ASN A 54 1.93 27.99 -3.57
CA ASN A 54 2.29 29.38 -3.84
C ASN A 54 3.75 29.72 -3.44
N GLY A 55 4.66 28.77 -3.68
CA GLY A 55 6.09 28.94 -3.39
C GLY A 55 6.51 28.69 -1.93
N GLU A 56 5.58 28.44 -1.00
CA GLU A 56 5.84 28.24 0.42
C GLU A 56 5.63 26.78 0.83
N PRO A 57 6.61 26.11 1.51
CA PRO A 57 6.43 24.77 2.04
C PRO A 57 5.30 24.69 3.09
N LEU A 58 4.47 23.65 3.02
CA LEU A 58 3.32 23.46 3.92
C LEU A 58 3.70 23.54 5.40
N VAL A 59 4.75 22.82 5.80
CA VAL A 59 5.20 22.82 7.19
C VAL A 59 5.74 24.19 7.64
N GLU A 60 6.41 24.93 6.74
CA GLU A 60 6.88 26.29 7.07
C GLU A 60 5.72 27.26 7.26
N ARG A 61 4.69 27.16 6.42
CA ARG A 61 3.46 27.92 6.57
C ARG A 61 2.79 27.64 7.93
N LEU A 62 2.64 26.39 8.32
CA LEU A 62 2.08 26.01 9.61
C LEU A 62 2.91 26.55 10.77
N ILE A 63 4.25 26.45 10.71
CA ILE A 63 5.15 27.00 11.74
C ILE A 63 5.00 28.52 11.85
N LYS A 64 4.94 29.26 10.74
CA LYS A 64 4.73 30.71 10.76
C LYS A 64 3.38 31.07 11.37
N GLN A 65 2.31 30.39 10.97
CA GLN A 65 0.98 30.61 11.55
C GLN A 65 0.92 30.31 13.05
N LEU A 66 1.67 29.30 13.53
CA LEU A 66 1.83 29.02 14.97
C LEU A 66 2.58 30.16 15.67
N HIS A 67 3.67 30.66 15.09
CA HIS A 67 4.43 31.78 15.64
C HIS A 67 3.60 33.08 15.68
N GLU A 68 2.79 33.36 14.66
CA GLU A 68 1.83 34.48 14.66
C GLU A 68 0.82 34.41 15.79
N ALA A 69 0.51 33.20 16.27
CA ALA A 69 -0.34 32.94 17.43
C ALA A 69 0.43 32.87 18.76
N ASP A 70 1.69 33.32 18.81
CA ASP A 70 2.60 33.24 19.98
C ASP A 70 2.93 31.81 20.45
N ILE A 71 2.79 30.81 19.58
CA ILE A 71 3.12 29.41 19.87
C ILE A 71 4.50 29.10 19.33
N THR A 72 5.51 29.19 20.20
CA THR A 72 6.93 29.02 19.84
C THR A 72 7.55 27.69 20.27
N SER A 73 6.84 26.91 21.11
CA SER A 73 7.28 25.57 21.51
C SER A 73 6.69 24.54 20.53
N ILE A 74 7.46 24.20 19.50
CA ILE A 74 6.99 23.35 18.39
C ILE A 74 7.85 22.09 18.32
N TYR A 75 7.20 20.92 18.36
CA TYR A 75 7.81 19.61 18.13
C TYR A 75 7.38 19.11 16.75
N LEU A 76 8.36 18.82 15.89
CA LEU A 76 8.14 18.27 14.56
C LEU A 76 8.56 16.80 14.54
N VAL A 77 7.59 15.89 14.47
CA VAL A 77 7.85 14.45 14.41
C VAL A 77 8.10 14.06 12.96
N VAL A 78 9.33 13.66 12.65
CA VAL A 78 9.81 13.32 11.31
C VAL A 78 10.15 11.83 11.22
N GLY A 79 10.16 11.27 10.01
CA GLY A 79 10.50 9.88 9.76
C GLY A 79 11.01 9.71 8.32
N TYR A 80 10.10 9.56 7.36
CA TYR A 80 10.49 9.52 5.95
C TYR A 80 11.24 10.78 5.52
N MET A 81 12.48 10.61 5.02
CA MET A 81 13.37 11.72 4.64
C MET A 81 13.56 12.77 5.74
N ALA A 82 13.73 12.35 6.98
CA ALA A 82 13.90 13.22 8.14
C ALA A 82 15.02 14.26 7.96
N ASP A 83 16.09 13.92 7.23
CA ASP A 83 17.20 14.81 6.89
C ASP A 83 16.77 16.09 6.16
N LYS A 84 15.72 16.01 5.34
CA LYS A 84 15.17 17.16 4.60
C LYS A 84 14.54 18.23 5.49
N PHE A 85 14.13 17.86 6.71
CA PHE A 85 13.55 18.79 7.68
C PHE A 85 14.58 19.46 8.60
N ALA A 86 15.86 19.03 8.57
CA ALA A 86 16.89 19.47 9.51
C ALA A 86 17.04 20.99 9.60
N TYR A 87 16.97 21.71 8.47
CA TYR A 87 17.08 23.16 8.41
C TYR A 87 16.00 23.92 9.19
N LEU A 88 14.84 23.29 9.45
CA LEU A 88 13.74 23.94 10.20
C LEU A 88 14.10 24.18 11.66
N SER A 89 14.98 23.34 12.23
CA SER A 89 15.46 23.54 13.60
C SER A 89 16.24 24.85 13.75
N GLU A 90 17.12 25.14 12.81
CA GLU A 90 17.90 26.39 12.81
C GLU A 90 17.04 27.60 12.43
N LYS A 91 16.19 27.45 11.39
CA LYS A 91 15.41 28.55 10.82
C LYS A 91 14.28 29.03 11.72
N TYR A 92 13.61 28.09 12.43
CA TYR A 92 12.38 28.37 13.17
C TYR A 92 12.43 27.96 14.65
N ASN A 93 13.57 27.47 15.13
CA ASN A 93 13.75 26.98 16.49
C ASN A 93 12.74 25.88 16.89
N VAL A 94 12.47 24.95 15.96
CA VAL A 94 11.61 23.79 16.21
C VAL A 94 12.44 22.60 16.69
N THR A 95 11.85 21.78 17.56
CA THR A 95 12.47 20.53 18.05
C THR A 95 12.10 19.38 17.14
N LEU A 96 13.10 18.77 16.48
CA LEU A 96 12.88 17.58 15.66
C LEU A 96 12.86 16.31 16.53
N VAL A 97 11.87 15.44 16.30
CA VAL A 97 11.75 14.13 16.97
C VAL A 97 11.69 13.06 15.88
N ASN A 98 12.66 12.16 15.86
CA ASN A 98 12.78 11.15 14.81
C ASN A 98 11.96 9.89 15.16
N ASN A 99 11.02 9.52 14.29
CA ASN A 99 10.29 8.26 14.33
C ASN A 99 10.99 7.26 13.41
N THR A 100 11.65 6.27 13.97
CA THR A 100 12.35 5.21 13.20
C THR A 100 11.42 4.09 12.74
N GLU A 101 10.21 3.99 13.28
CA GLU A 101 9.23 2.95 12.96
C GLU A 101 8.12 3.43 12.00
N PHE A 102 8.33 4.57 11.34
CA PHE A 102 7.33 5.20 10.44
C PHE A 102 6.87 4.31 9.27
N SER A 103 7.66 3.30 8.90
CA SER A 103 7.31 2.36 7.83
C SER A 103 6.36 1.24 8.28
N ASN A 104 6.35 0.93 9.57
CA ASN A 104 5.68 -0.23 10.15
C ASN A 104 4.50 0.15 11.06
N LYS A 105 4.44 1.41 11.51
CA LYS A 105 3.42 1.90 12.43
C LYS A 105 2.84 3.23 11.95
N ASN A 106 1.56 3.44 12.25
CA ASN A 106 0.84 4.63 11.83
C ASN A 106 1.12 5.85 12.74
N ASN A 107 0.42 6.96 12.53
CA ASN A 107 0.66 8.26 13.19
C ASN A 107 0.39 8.24 14.70
N LEU A 108 -0.35 7.27 15.23
CA LEU A 108 -0.51 7.03 16.68
C LEU A 108 0.87 6.83 17.32
N HIS A 109 1.72 6.02 16.71
CA HIS A 109 3.09 5.82 17.20
C HIS A 109 3.93 7.10 17.10
N SER A 110 3.79 7.87 16.01
CA SER A 110 4.47 9.17 15.89
C SER A 110 4.11 10.10 17.02
N LEU A 111 2.84 10.18 17.41
CA LEU A 111 2.38 11.03 18.52
C LEU A 111 2.85 10.50 19.88
N SER A 112 3.00 9.19 20.05
CA SER A 112 3.47 8.59 21.30
C SER A 112 4.88 9.02 21.71
N LEU A 113 5.75 9.33 20.73
CA LEU A 113 7.13 9.78 20.97
C LEU A 113 7.20 11.14 21.68
N VAL A 114 6.11 11.90 21.66
CA VAL A 114 5.99 13.24 22.27
C VAL A 114 4.76 13.33 23.20
N VAL A 115 4.27 12.21 23.69
CA VAL A 115 3.03 12.13 24.49
C VAL A 115 3.11 12.95 25.77
N ASP A 116 4.29 13.12 26.36
CA ASP A 116 4.56 13.94 27.56
C ASP A 116 4.42 15.46 27.31
N LYS A 117 4.32 15.88 26.04
CA LYS A 117 4.09 17.28 25.65
C LYS A 117 2.60 17.61 25.47
N ILE A 118 1.72 16.60 25.53
CA ILE A 118 0.28 16.81 25.37
C ILE A 118 -0.33 17.31 26.67
N SER A 119 -0.49 18.63 26.78
CA SER A 119 -1.14 19.26 27.93
C SER A 119 -2.00 20.47 27.52
N ASN A 120 -1.43 21.44 26.85
CA ASN A 120 -2.04 22.65 26.29
C ASN A 120 -1.53 22.76 24.85
N THR A 121 -1.96 21.83 23.97
CA THR A 121 -1.19 21.45 22.79
C THR A 121 -2.05 21.37 21.55
N TYR A 122 -1.57 21.96 20.45
CA TYR A 122 -2.06 21.68 19.10
C TYR A 122 -1.41 20.42 18.54
N ILE A 123 -2.22 19.54 17.95
CA ILE A 123 -1.74 18.43 17.12
C ILE A 123 -2.12 18.76 15.68
N VAL A 124 -1.13 18.74 14.78
CA VAL A 124 -1.27 19.27 13.43
C VAL A 124 -0.64 18.30 12.42
N PRO A 125 -1.34 17.80 11.40
CA PRO A 125 -0.72 17.10 10.30
C PRO A 125 0.07 18.07 9.41
N CYS A 126 1.21 17.65 8.86
CA CYS A 126 2.11 18.52 8.08
C CYS A 126 1.61 18.86 6.67
N ASP A 127 0.57 18.22 6.22
CA ASP A 127 0.04 18.24 4.85
C ASP A 127 -1.25 19.06 4.70
N VAL A 128 -1.60 19.82 5.72
CA VAL A 128 -2.75 20.72 5.70
C VAL A 128 -2.33 22.12 5.27
N TRP A 129 -3.04 22.63 4.28
CA TRP A 129 -2.96 24.04 3.87
C TRP A 129 -4.15 24.80 4.43
N CYS A 130 -3.89 25.88 5.20
CA CYS A 130 -4.90 26.75 5.75
C CYS A 130 -4.81 28.13 5.07
N LYS A 131 -5.93 28.58 4.49
CA LYS A 131 -6.04 29.92 3.89
C LYS A 131 -5.86 31.02 4.93
N PHE A 132 -6.53 30.87 6.06
CA PHE A 132 -6.44 31.75 7.22
C PHE A 132 -5.73 31.02 8.35
N ASN A 133 -5.12 31.78 9.27
CA ASN A 133 -4.47 31.18 10.44
C ASN A 133 -5.49 30.51 11.35
N PRO A 134 -5.45 29.16 11.52
CA PRO A 134 -6.42 28.45 12.36
C PRO A 134 -6.04 28.46 13.85
N PHE A 135 -4.82 28.92 14.17
CA PHE A 135 -4.30 28.89 15.54
C PHE A 135 -4.63 30.19 16.26
N LYS A 136 -4.98 30.08 17.54
CA LYS A 136 -5.29 31.22 18.40
C LYS A 136 -4.49 31.12 19.69
N ARG A 137 -4.18 32.28 20.26
CA ARG A 137 -3.51 32.38 21.56
C ARG A 137 -4.37 31.83 22.70
N GLU A 138 -5.68 31.95 22.62
CA GLU A 138 -6.62 31.55 23.67
C GLU A 138 -7.71 30.64 23.13
N TYR A 139 -7.86 29.47 23.77
CA TYR A 139 -9.00 28.58 23.65
C TYR A 139 -9.35 28.04 25.04
N GLU A 140 -10.65 27.92 25.30
CA GLU A 140 -11.16 27.51 26.61
C GLU A 140 -11.39 26.00 26.71
N SER A 141 -11.50 25.29 25.57
CA SER A 141 -11.82 23.87 25.54
C SER A 141 -11.12 23.13 24.40
N SER A 142 -10.99 21.82 24.57
CA SER A 142 -10.43 20.93 23.55
C SER A 142 -11.38 20.74 22.39
N TRP A 143 -10.83 20.70 21.16
CA TRP A 143 -11.61 20.52 19.93
C TRP A 143 -10.81 19.75 18.87
N TYR A 144 -11.55 19.20 17.91
CA TYR A 144 -11.02 18.58 16.70
C TYR A 144 -11.63 19.22 15.45
N MET A 145 -10.80 19.53 14.45
CA MET A 145 -11.22 20.25 13.25
C MET A 145 -11.80 19.30 12.21
N VAL A 146 -12.96 19.66 11.69
CA VAL A 146 -13.64 18.98 10.59
C VAL A 146 -14.14 20.02 9.60
N SER A 147 -14.23 19.65 8.32
CA SER A 147 -14.82 20.55 7.34
C SER A 147 -16.36 20.40 7.27
N ASP A 148 -16.99 21.37 6.63
CA ASP A 148 -18.42 21.35 6.30
C ASP A 148 -18.74 20.34 5.18
N LEU A 149 -17.74 19.85 4.44
CA LEU A 149 -17.91 18.80 3.43
C LEU A 149 -18.31 17.48 4.08
N VAL A 150 -19.34 16.86 3.51
CA VAL A 150 -19.82 15.52 3.88
C VAL A 150 -19.54 14.56 2.73
N ASP A 151 -18.77 13.51 2.99
CA ASP A 151 -18.44 12.49 2.00
C ASP A 151 -18.46 11.07 2.60
N ASN A 152 -18.34 10.06 1.74
CA ASN A 152 -18.38 8.65 2.15
C ASN A 152 -17.00 8.12 2.63
N ASN A 153 -15.96 8.97 2.69
CA ASN A 153 -14.65 8.58 3.17
C ASN A 153 -14.48 8.84 4.67
N SER A 154 -15.38 9.63 5.26
CA SER A 154 -15.37 9.94 6.68
C SER A 154 -16.42 9.15 7.47
N SER A 155 -16.00 8.64 8.64
CA SER A 155 -16.86 7.96 9.60
C SER A 155 -17.26 8.86 10.78
N VAL A 156 -17.13 10.19 10.68
CA VAL A 156 -17.40 11.15 11.75
C VAL A 156 -18.50 12.13 11.34
N ARG A 157 -19.53 12.28 12.15
CA ARG A 157 -20.64 13.22 11.90
C ARG A 157 -20.81 14.18 13.06
N ILE A 158 -20.99 15.46 12.73
CA ILE A 158 -21.35 16.49 13.72
C ILE A 158 -22.84 16.41 14.02
N ASN A 159 -23.20 16.46 15.29
CA ASN A 159 -24.57 16.61 15.71
C ASN A 159 -24.93 18.08 16.09
N LYS A 160 -26.20 18.33 16.44
CA LYS A 160 -26.68 19.68 16.81
C LYS A 160 -25.98 20.29 18.03
N ASN A 161 -25.31 19.46 18.85
CA ASN A 161 -24.59 19.89 20.05
C ASN A 161 -23.07 20.06 19.79
N HIS A 162 -22.66 20.12 18.52
CA HIS A 162 -21.22 20.14 18.13
C HIS A 162 -20.40 18.95 18.63
N GLU A 163 -21.05 17.80 18.92
CA GLU A 163 -20.36 16.55 19.24
C GLU A 163 -20.02 15.80 17.95
N LEU A 164 -18.85 15.18 17.92
CA LEU A 164 -18.34 14.33 16.82
C LEU A 164 -18.70 12.88 17.12
N LYS A 165 -19.63 12.31 16.36
CA LYS A 165 -20.11 10.93 16.53
C LYS A 165 -19.63 10.04 15.39
N ARG A 166 -19.26 8.80 15.73
CA ARG A 166 -18.94 7.78 14.73
C ARG A 166 -20.22 7.36 13.99
N VAL A 167 -20.13 7.31 12.67
CA VAL A 167 -21.19 6.84 11.77
C VAL A 167 -20.59 5.85 10.76
N PRO A 168 -21.41 4.92 10.21
CA PRO A 168 -20.96 4.09 9.09
C PRO A 168 -20.58 4.95 7.88
N CYS A 169 -19.47 4.65 7.22
CA CYS A 169 -19.01 5.40 6.02
C CYS A 169 -20.08 5.46 4.92
N ALA A 170 -20.92 4.43 4.79
CA ALA A 170 -22.03 4.41 3.83
C ALA A 170 -23.05 5.56 4.01
N ILE A 171 -23.14 6.15 5.21
CA ILE A 171 -24.05 7.28 5.51
C ILE A 171 -23.38 8.62 5.18
N GLY A 172 -22.05 8.63 5.04
CA GLY A 172 -21.24 9.82 4.89
C GLY A 172 -21.02 10.60 6.19
N GLY A 173 -19.81 11.11 6.36
CA GLY A 173 -19.38 11.91 7.50
C GLY A 173 -18.78 13.24 7.09
N ASN A 174 -18.53 14.12 8.06
CA ASN A 174 -17.78 15.35 7.85
C ASN A 174 -16.29 15.01 7.61
N SER A 175 -15.68 15.62 6.62
CA SER A 175 -14.28 15.38 6.30
C SER A 175 -13.38 15.81 7.47
N MET A 176 -12.53 14.91 7.93
CA MET A 176 -11.61 15.13 9.06
C MET A 176 -10.39 15.89 8.54
N VAL A 177 -10.01 17.00 9.21
CA VAL A 177 -8.86 17.82 8.83
C VAL A 177 -7.59 17.40 9.57
N GLY A 178 -7.72 16.77 10.73
CA GLY A 178 -6.58 16.30 11.53
C GLY A 178 -5.97 17.33 12.48
N ILE A 179 -6.36 18.61 12.42
CA ILE A 179 -5.92 19.61 13.40
C ILE A 179 -6.77 19.49 14.67
N ALA A 180 -6.12 19.39 15.81
CA ALA A 180 -6.77 19.36 17.10
C ALA A 180 -6.10 20.28 18.11
N TYR A 181 -6.85 20.73 19.12
CA TYR A 181 -6.32 21.37 20.29
C TYR A 181 -6.77 20.61 21.53
N LEU A 182 -5.83 20.24 22.36
CA LEU A 182 -6.05 19.45 23.57
C LEU A 182 -5.59 20.22 24.81
N CYS A 183 -6.49 20.40 25.77
CA CYS A 183 -6.19 21.03 27.05
C CYS A 183 -7.02 20.38 28.17
N GLY A 184 -6.61 20.59 29.41
CA GLY A 184 -7.32 20.12 30.60
C GLY A 184 -7.48 18.59 30.66
N GLU A 185 -8.63 18.14 31.12
CA GLU A 185 -8.93 16.73 31.31
C GLU A 185 -8.88 15.90 30.02
N PRO A 186 -9.41 16.34 28.85
CA PRO A 186 -9.25 15.61 27.61
C PRO A 186 -7.79 15.34 27.22
N SER A 187 -6.86 16.27 27.45
CA SER A 187 -5.44 16.07 27.16
C SER A 187 -4.82 14.93 27.98
N VAL A 188 -5.19 14.83 29.25
CA VAL A 188 -4.73 13.75 30.14
C VAL A 188 -5.29 12.39 29.70
N ARG A 189 -6.58 12.34 29.35
CA ARG A 189 -7.21 11.11 28.84
C ARG A 189 -6.55 10.63 27.56
N VAL A 190 -6.38 11.51 26.60
CA VAL A 190 -5.75 11.19 25.31
C VAL A 190 -4.33 10.68 25.53
N SER A 191 -3.52 11.36 26.36
CA SER A 191 -2.14 10.93 26.69
C SER A 191 -2.09 9.53 27.30
N ASN A 192 -3.01 9.21 28.21
CA ASN A 192 -3.07 7.88 28.82
C ASN A 192 -3.49 6.80 27.80
N ARG A 193 -4.44 7.11 26.91
CA ARG A 193 -4.89 6.18 25.88
C ARG A 193 -3.82 5.94 24.80
N ILE A 194 -3.08 6.97 24.41
CA ILE A 194 -1.92 6.80 23.51
C ILE A 194 -0.93 5.80 24.12
N LYS A 195 -0.57 5.96 25.40
CA LYS A 195 0.35 5.03 26.09
C LYS A 195 -0.20 3.60 26.13
N GLN A 196 -1.51 3.45 26.41
CA GLN A 196 -2.17 2.16 26.44
C GLN A 196 -2.20 1.49 25.07
N PHE A 197 -2.61 2.21 24.01
CA PHE A 197 -2.74 1.66 22.65
C PHE A 197 -1.36 1.28 22.08
N CYS A 198 -0.35 2.13 22.25
CA CYS A 198 1.01 1.82 21.80
C CYS A 198 1.70 0.66 22.54
N SER A 199 1.12 0.17 23.65
CA SER A 199 1.59 -1.06 24.31
C SER A 199 0.99 -2.36 23.73
N ASP A 200 0.01 -2.27 22.83
CA ASP A 200 -0.67 -3.38 22.18
C ASP A 200 -0.42 -3.36 20.65
N PRO A 201 0.26 -4.36 20.08
CA PRO A 201 0.53 -4.42 18.64
C PRO A 201 -0.71 -4.39 17.73
N ASN A 202 -1.90 -4.71 18.25
CA ASN A 202 -3.15 -4.61 17.48
C ASN A 202 -3.49 -3.16 17.08
N HIS A 203 -2.84 -2.17 17.68
CA HIS A 203 -3.02 -0.74 17.41
C HIS A 203 -1.89 -0.12 16.56
N ASP A 204 -0.96 -0.92 16.03
CA ASP A 204 0.17 -0.40 15.24
C ASP A 204 -0.28 0.32 13.95
N ASP A 205 -1.39 -0.11 13.36
CA ASP A 205 -2.00 0.50 12.15
C ASP A 205 -3.00 1.63 12.46
N ASP A 206 -3.28 1.92 13.73
CA ASP A 206 -4.29 2.90 14.11
C ASP A 206 -3.80 4.34 13.91
N PHE A 207 -4.77 5.19 13.58
CA PHE A 207 -4.59 6.64 13.64
C PHE A 207 -4.74 7.13 15.10
N TRP A 208 -4.01 8.19 15.46
CA TRP A 208 -4.08 8.76 16.82
C TRP A 208 -5.49 9.22 17.19
N GLU A 209 -6.34 9.56 16.22
CA GLU A 209 -7.73 9.95 16.40
C GLU A 209 -8.58 8.87 17.06
N GLU A 210 -8.17 7.59 16.99
CA GLU A 210 -8.82 6.50 17.72
C GLU A 210 -8.78 6.72 19.24
N THR A 211 -7.79 7.45 19.72
CA THR A 211 -7.70 7.80 21.15
C THR A 211 -8.73 8.85 21.61
N LEU A 212 -9.36 9.55 20.66
CA LEU A 212 -10.39 10.54 20.97
C LEU A 212 -11.77 9.90 21.25
N TYR A 213 -12.02 8.65 20.81
CA TYR A 213 -13.35 8.05 20.89
C TYR A 213 -13.64 7.37 22.22
N GLU A 214 -14.79 7.71 22.82
CA GLU A 214 -15.41 6.98 23.91
C GLU A 214 -16.89 6.78 23.62
N ASN A 215 -17.39 5.55 23.77
CA ASN A 215 -18.78 5.19 23.53
C ASN A 215 -19.33 5.71 22.17
N GLY A 216 -18.51 5.63 21.11
CA GLY A 216 -18.91 6.01 19.75
C GLY A 216 -18.91 7.52 19.46
N LYS A 217 -18.42 8.36 20.38
CA LYS A 217 -18.22 9.80 20.17
C LYS A 217 -16.85 10.26 20.62
N MET A 218 -16.36 11.36 20.05
CA MET A 218 -15.13 11.98 20.51
C MET A 218 -15.35 12.73 21.83
N ILE A 219 -14.32 12.74 22.69
CA ILE A 219 -14.30 13.45 23.98
C ILE A 219 -14.02 14.96 23.83
N VAL A 220 -13.89 15.43 22.61
CA VAL A 220 -13.63 16.83 22.22
C VAL A 220 -14.76 17.37 21.36
N SER A 221 -14.95 18.67 21.33
CA SER A 221 -15.97 19.32 20.49
C SER A 221 -15.52 19.48 19.03
N ALA A 222 -16.46 19.69 18.12
CA ALA A 222 -16.18 20.01 16.72
C ALA A 222 -15.76 21.46 16.54
N ASN A 223 -14.65 21.68 15.82
CA ASN A 223 -14.33 22.97 15.21
C ASN A 223 -14.59 22.86 13.70
N VAL A 224 -15.66 23.49 13.21
CA VAL A 224 -16.11 23.35 11.81
C VAL A 224 -15.51 24.47 10.99
N VAL A 225 -14.87 24.09 9.88
CA VAL A 225 -14.27 25.03 8.90
C VAL A 225 -14.85 24.77 7.51
N SER A 226 -14.78 25.80 6.65
CA SER A 226 -15.16 25.59 5.24
C SER A 226 -14.09 24.76 4.52
N VAL A 227 -14.52 23.84 3.65
CA VAL A 227 -13.62 23.06 2.79
C VAL A 227 -12.78 23.96 1.87
N SER A 228 -13.24 25.18 1.57
CA SER A 228 -12.48 26.17 0.78
C SER A 228 -11.36 26.86 1.57
N ASP A 229 -11.38 26.81 2.89
CA ASP A 229 -10.43 27.52 3.74
C ASP A 229 -9.33 26.61 4.31
N VAL A 230 -9.60 25.28 4.34
CA VAL A 230 -8.64 24.29 4.84
C VAL A 230 -8.67 23.07 3.93
N VAL A 231 -7.52 22.74 3.36
CA VAL A 231 -7.36 21.60 2.44
C VAL A 231 -6.24 20.69 2.93
N GLU A 232 -6.55 19.41 3.14
CA GLU A 232 -5.56 18.37 3.34
C GLU A 232 -5.08 17.88 1.96
N ILE A 233 -3.79 18.11 1.66
CA ILE A 233 -3.22 17.78 0.35
C ILE A 233 -2.75 16.34 0.33
N ASN A 234 -3.61 15.44 -0.08
CA ASN A 234 -3.35 14.00 -0.16
C ASN A 234 -3.00 13.52 -1.57
N THR A 235 -3.35 14.27 -2.62
CA THR A 235 -3.21 13.87 -4.02
C THR A 235 -2.60 14.98 -4.88
N TYR A 236 -2.06 14.57 -6.03
CA TYR A 236 -1.59 15.48 -7.06
C TYR A 236 -2.65 16.50 -7.49
N GLU A 237 -3.90 16.05 -7.66
CA GLU A 237 -5.00 16.91 -8.10
C GLU A 237 -5.34 17.98 -7.06
N GLN A 238 -5.33 17.64 -5.78
CA GLN A 238 -5.56 18.62 -4.71
C GLN A 238 -4.47 19.72 -4.68
N LEU A 239 -3.20 19.35 -4.92
CA LEU A 239 -2.15 20.36 -5.05
C LEU A 239 -2.37 21.24 -6.28
N ARG A 240 -2.74 20.65 -7.42
CA ARG A 240 -2.99 21.37 -8.68
C ARG A 240 -4.19 22.33 -8.57
N GLU A 241 -5.24 21.93 -7.87
CA GLU A 241 -6.40 22.80 -7.61
C GLU A 241 -6.04 24.01 -6.74
N LEU A 242 -5.09 23.85 -5.81
CA LEU A 242 -4.62 24.94 -4.95
C LEU A 242 -3.58 25.84 -5.61
N ASP A 243 -2.70 25.30 -6.44
CA ASP A 243 -1.59 26.00 -7.08
C ASP A 243 -1.24 25.36 -8.44
N GLU A 244 -1.95 25.79 -9.49
CA GLU A 244 -1.73 25.30 -10.86
C GLU A 244 -0.31 25.61 -11.38
N THR A 245 0.39 26.54 -10.76
CA THR A 245 1.72 27.00 -11.17
C THR A 245 2.85 26.33 -10.40
N SER A 246 2.53 25.49 -9.43
CA SER A 246 3.52 24.84 -8.59
C SER A 246 4.57 24.09 -9.42
N GLU A 247 5.85 24.42 -9.21
CA GLU A 247 6.97 23.71 -9.86
C GLU A 247 6.98 22.22 -9.53
N GLN A 248 6.34 21.84 -8.45
CA GLN A 248 6.26 20.45 -8.01
C GLN A 248 5.24 19.63 -8.77
N LEU A 249 4.34 20.25 -9.52
CA LEU A 249 3.49 19.59 -10.50
C LEU A 249 4.30 19.09 -11.70
N ARG A 250 5.50 19.63 -11.93
CA ARG A 250 6.42 19.14 -12.96
C ARG A 250 7.08 17.86 -12.45
N SER A 251 6.83 16.76 -13.11
CA SER A 251 7.50 15.51 -12.82
C SER A 251 8.06 14.89 -14.10
N ASN A 252 9.22 14.25 -13.99
CA ASN A 252 9.81 13.49 -15.08
C ASN A 252 8.83 12.44 -15.64
N THR A 253 7.96 11.89 -14.78
CA THR A 253 6.92 10.96 -15.18
C THR A 253 5.89 11.59 -16.10
N LEU A 254 5.40 12.81 -15.78
CA LEU A 254 4.44 13.52 -16.63
C LEU A 254 5.08 14.03 -17.92
N GLU A 255 6.38 14.35 -17.91
CA GLU A 255 7.13 14.67 -19.14
C GLU A 255 7.16 13.46 -20.09
N ILE A 256 7.37 12.26 -19.55
CA ILE A 256 7.35 11.03 -20.35
C ILE A 256 5.94 10.80 -20.93
N VAL A 257 4.89 10.90 -20.10
CA VAL A 257 3.49 10.78 -20.57
C VAL A 257 3.18 11.81 -21.66
N SER A 258 3.56 13.07 -21.44
CA SER A 258 3.39 14.17 -22.39
C SER A 258 4.06 13.89 -23.74
N LYS A 259 5.29 13.39 -23.73
CA LYS A 259 6.03 13.02 -24.96
C LYS A 259 5.42 11.82 -25.66
N VAL A 260 5.09 10.76 -24.92
CA VAL A 260 4.55 9.50 -25.49
C VAL A 260 3.19 9.73 -26.13
N LEU A 261 2.31 10.47 -25.47
CA LEU A 261 0.96 10.76 -25.97
C LEU A 261 0.88 12.02 -26.84
N SER A 262 1.99 12.76 -27.00
CA SER A 262 2.06 14.01 -27.77
C SER A 262 1.04 15.05 -27.30
N VAL A 263 0.88 15.21 -25.98
CA VAL A 263 -0.06 16.17 -25.38
C VAL A 263 0.65 17.06 -24.36
N PRO A 264 0.22 18.32 -24.16
CA PRO A 264 0.69 19.15 -23.06
C PRO A 264 0.42 18.50 -21.69
N GLN A 265 1.28 18.71 -20.71
CA GLN A 265 1.09 18.15 -19.36
C GLN A 265 -0.24 18.56 -18.72
N ASN A 266 -0.74 19.76 -19.01
CA ASN A 266 -2.03 20.25 -18.50
C ASN A 266 -3.24 19.45 -19.02
N ASN A 267 -3.09 18.68 -20.09
CA ASN A 267 -4.13 17.80 -20.62
C ASN A 267 -4.13 16.40 -19.95
N ILE A 268 -3.14 16.10 -19.11
CA ILE A 268 -3.09 14.89 -18.30
C ILE A 268 -3.91 15.16 -17.03
N LYS A 269 -5.05 14.49 -16.86
CA LYS A 269 -6.04 14.78 -15.80
C LYS A 269 -6.42 13.50 -15.05
N ASP A 270 -7.24 13.66 -14.00
CA ASP A 270 -7.83 12.57 -13.22
C ASP A 270 -6.78 11.58 -12.67
N ILE A 271 -5.64 12.10 -12.24
CA ILE A 271 -4.54 11.29 -11.73
C ILE A 271 -4.95 10.64 -10.42
N LYS A 272 -5.06 9.30 -10.42
CA LYS A 272 -5.46 8.49 -9.27
C LYS A 272 -4.44 7.39 -9.04
N VAL A 273 -3.92 7.31 -7.81
CA VAL A 273 -3.03 6.22 -7.42
C VAL A 273 -3.82 4.92 -7.36
N LEU A 274 -3.34 3.88 -8.03
CA LEU A 274 -3.88 2.53 -7.93
C LEU A 274 -3.36 1.87 -6.65
N LYS A 275 -4.05 0.80 -6.19
CA LYS A 275 -3.62 0.03 -5.02
C LYS A 275 -2.13 -0.30 -5.13
N LYS A 276 -1.39 -0.23 -4.02
CA LYS A 276 -0.02 -0.72 -3.90
C LYS A 276 0.07 -2.17 -4.40
N GLY A 277 0.67 -2.39 -5.56
CA GLY A 277 1.24 -3.69 -5.88
C GLY A 277 2.47 -3.94 -5.00
N MET A 278 2.82 -5.21 -4.76
CA MET A 278 4.01 -5.57 -3.96
C MET A 278 5.31 -5.11 -4.61
N THR A 279 5.32 -4.92 -5.92
CA THR A 279 6.52 -4.66 -6.76
C THR A 279 6.49 -3.34 -7.52
N ASN A 280 5.33 -2.77 -7.80
CA ASN A 280 5.17 -1.64 -8.71
C ASN A 280 4.37 -0.49 -8.11
N ARG A 281 4.70 0.74 -8.52
CA ARG A 281 3.90 1.96 -8.23
C ARG A 281 3.15 2.35 -9.49
N SER A 282 1.83 2.32 -9.44
CA SER A 282 0.99 2.59 -10.60
C SER A 282 -0.04 3.66 -10.30
N PHE A 283 -0.34 4.48 -11.29
CA PHE A 283 -1.44 5.43 -11.24
C PHE A 283 -2.23 5.43 -12.55
N GLN A 284 -3.51 5.70 -12.44
CA GLN A 284 -4.41 5.95 -13.56
C GLN A 284 -4.39 7.44 -13.88
N PHE A 285 -4.55 7.79 -15.15
CA PHE A 285 -4.75 9.16 -15.61
C PHE A 285 -5.60 9.19 -16.87
N SER A 286 -6.14 10.36 -17.22
CA SER A 286 -6.97 10.58 -18.41
C SER A 286 -6.32 11.58 -19.37
N VAL A 287 -6.41 11.31 -20.67
CA VAL A 287 -6.05 12.24 -21.75
C VAL A 287 -7.13 12.15 -22.82
N ASN A 288 -7.76 13.28 -23.18
CA ASN A 288 -8.82 13.36 -24.18
C ASN A 288 -9.96 12.34 -23.95
N SER A 289 -10.39 12.16 -22.71
CA SER A 289 -11.40 11.21 -22.24
C SER A 289 -11.00 9.73 -22.32
N GLU A 290 -9.84 9.38 -22.82
CA GLU A 290 -9.28 8.04 -22.71
C GLU A 290 -8.50 7.87 -21.40
N LYS A 291 -8.62 6.71 -20.76
CA LYS A 291 -7.95 6.39 -19.50
C LYS A 291 -6.73 5.51 -19.74
N TYR A 292 -5.69 5.75 -18.99
CA TYR A 292 -4.42 5.06 -19.07
C TYR A 292 -3.90 4.67 -17.69
N ILE A 293 -3.02 3.68 -17.65
CA ILE A 293 -2.23 3.33 -16.47
C ILE A 293 -0.77 3.64 -16.77
N PHE A 294 -0.11 4.38 -15.88
CA PHE A 294 1.33 4.47 -15.84
C PHE A 294 1.86 3.56 -14.74
N ARG A 295 2.82 2.70 -15.07
CA ARG A 295 3.53 1.85 -14.10
C ARG A 295 4.99 2.29 -14.01
N ARG A 296 5.43 2.55 -12.77
CA ARG A 296 6.82 2.73 -12.40
C ARG A 296 7.25 1.55 -11.52
N PRO A 297 8.40 0.88 -11.81
CA PRO A 297 8.95 -0.12 -10.92
C PRO A 297 9.18 0.43 -9.51
N GLY A 298 8.90 -0.40 -8.50
CA GLY A 298 9.18 -0.07 -7.11
C GLY A 298 10.68 -0.22 -6.78
N GLU A 299 11.09 0.36 -5.68
CA GLU A 299 12.47 0.24 -5.19
C GLU A 299 12.84 -1.21 -4.89
N GLY A 300 14.07 -1.61 -5.25
CA GLY A 300 14.57 -2.98 -5.06
C GLY A 300 14.00 -4.03 -6.02
N THR A 301 13.23 -3.65 -7.03
CA THR A 301 12.74 -4.60 -8.06
C THR A 301 13.74 -4.81 -9.20
N ASP A 302 14.70 -3.90 -9.38
CA ASP A 302 15.69 -3.98 -10.47
C ASP A 302 16.61 -5.20 -10.36
N GLN A 303 16.80 -5.75 -9.15
CA GLN A 303 17.54 -6.99 -8.93
C GLN A 303 16.72 -8.25 -9.26
N LEU A 304 15.39 -8.14 -9.27
CA LEU A 304 14.47 -9.26 -9.42
C LEU A 304 13.97 -9.44 -10.86
N ILE A 305 13.86 -8.34 -11.61
CA ILE A 305 13.17 -8.30 -12.91
C ILE A 305 14.06 -7.71 -13.99
N ASN A 306 14.21 -8.47 -15.07
CA ASN A 306 14.90 -8.01 -16.27
C ASN A 306 13.95 -7.21 -17.16
N ARG A 307 14.06 -5.90 -17.19
CA ARG A 307 13.16 -4.98 -17.92
C ARG A 307 13.24 -5.15 -19.45
N LYS A 308 14.36 -5.61 -19.98
CA LYS A 308 14.50 -5.92 -21.43
C LYS A 308 13.70 -7.16 -21.80
N GLU A 309 13.75 -8.18 -20.95
CA GLU A 309 12.94 -9.40 -21.12
C GLU A 309 11.44 -9.09 -21.03
N GLU A 310 11.03 -8.28 -20.05
CA GLU A 310 9.63 -7.83 -19.96
C GLU A 310 9.19 -7.08 -21.23
N ALA A 311 10.01 -6.16 -21.75
CA ALA A 311 9.70 -5.43 -22.98
C ALA A 311 9.60 -6.37 -24.21
N GLU A 312 10.46 -7.38 -24.30
CA GLU A 312 10.37 -8.42 -25.34
C GLU A 312 9.04 -9.18 -25.27
N VAL A 313 8.61 -9.58 -24.08
CA VAL A 313 7.33 -10.26 -23.87
C VAL A 313 6.17 -9.39 -24.33
N TYR A 314 6.08 -8.13 -23.86
CA TYR A 314 5.01 -7.22 -24.27
C TYR A 314 4.97 -7.00 -25.79
N ASN A 315 6.13 -6.90 -26.46
CA ASN A 315 6.20 -6.81 -27.92
C ASN A 315 5.70 -8.08 -28.60
N THR A 316 5.96 -9.25 -28.04
CA THR A 316 5.54 -10.54 -28.57
C THR A 316 4.02 -10.76 -28.47
N ILE A 317 3.40 -10.30 -27.37
CA ILE A 317 1.96 -10.46 -27.12
C ILE A 317 1.11 -9.29 -27.67
N LYS A 318 1.73 -8.20 -28.10
CA LYS A 318 1.05 -7.02 -28.62
C LYS A 318 0.07 -7.38 -29.74
N GLY A 319 -1.15 -6.83 -29.66
CA GLY A 319 -2.21 -7.01 -30.68
C GLY A 319 -2.88 -8.39 -30.67
N LYS A 320 -2.58 -9.26 -29.69
CA LYS A 320 -3.16 -10.61 -29.62
C LYS A 320 -4.36 -10.72 -28.67
N SER A 321 -4.87 -9.62 -28.16
CA SER A 321 -5.99 -9.57 -27.19
C SER A 321 -5.74 -10.44 -25.93
N LEU A 322 -4.48 -10.55 -25.52
CA LEU A 322 -4.08 -11.32 -24.35
C LEU A 322 -3.94 -10.45 -23.11
N CYS A 323 -3.50 -9.20 -23.27
CA CYS A 323 -3.20 -8.28 -22.18
C CYS A 323 -3.90 -6.92 -22.38
N ASP A 324 -3.64 -5.99 -21.46
CA ASP A 324 -3.91 -4.57 -21.63
C ASP A 324 -3.16 -4.01 -22.85
N ASP A 325 -3.76 -3.03 -23.53
CA ASP A 325 -3.17 -2.46 -24.75
C ASP A 325 -1.92 -1.64 -24.39
N LEU A 326 -0.76 -2.14 -24.81
CA LEU A 326 0.52 -1.48 -24.60
C LEU A 326 0.63 -0.23 -25.48
N VAL A 327 0.83 0.93 -24.83
CA VAL A 327 1.12 2.22 -25.48
C VAL A 327 2.64 2.48 -25.49
N TYR A 328 3.30 2.24 -24.37
CA TYR A 328 4.72 2.49 -24.21
C TYR A 328 5.34 1.55 -23.18
N ILE A 329 6.55 1.08 -23.45
CA ILE A 329 7.41 0.41 -22.47
C ILE A 329 8.85 0.81 -22.72
N ASN A 330 9.58 1.12 -21.64
CA ASN A 330 11.00 1.42 -21.69
C ASN A 330 11.81 0.24 -21.14
N PRO A 331 12.64 -0.41 -21.98
CA PRO A 331 13.40 -1.59 -21.58
C PRO A 331 14.54 -1.30 -20.60
N ASP A 332 14.94 -0.03 -20.42
CA ASP A 332 16.07 0.32 -19.54
C ASP A 332 15.62 0.59 -18.10
N ASN A 333 14.43 1.18 -17.93
CA ASN A 333 13.92 1.57 -16.60
C ASN A 333 12.57 0.94 -16.23
N GLY A 334 11.97 0.15 -17.12
CA GLY A 334 10.71 -0.53 -16.89
C GLY A 334 9.46 0.36 -16.79
N PHE A 335 9.55 1.65 -17.17
CA PHE A 335 8.38 2.50 -17.23
C PHE A 335 7.43 2.03 -18.33
N LYS A 336 6.16 1.91 -17.99
CA LYS A 336 5.15 1.35 -18.90
C LYS A 336 3.87 2.18 -18.88
N ILE A 337 3.28 2.40 -20.05
CA ILE A 337 1.95 3.00 -20.22
C ILE A 337 1.09 2.01 -20.97
N THR A 338 -0.08 1.70 -20.41
CA THR A 338 -1.11 0.86 -21.04
C THR A 338 -2.45 1.57 -21.03
N LYS A 339 -3.37 1.18 -21.89
CA LYS A 339 -4.75 1.63 -21.81
C LYS A 339 -5.42 1.01 -20.59
N TYR A 340 -6.26 1.79 -19.91
CA TYR A 340 -7.08 1.29 -18.82
C TYR A 340 -8.22 0.42 -19.39
N ILE A 341 -8.51 -0.66 -18.72
CA ILE A 341 -9.61 -1.56 -19.08
C ILE A 341 -10.82 -1.20 -18.20
N ASP A 342 -11.75 -0.45 -18.80
CA ASP A 342 -12.97 -0.05 -18.11
C ASP A 342 -13.83 -1.26 -17.75
N ASP A 343 -14.63 -1.14 -16.68
CA ASP A 343 -15.57 -2.13 -16.17
C ASP A 343 -14.95 -3.52 -15.91
N SER A 344 -13.62 -3.57 -15.78
CA SER A 344 -12.92 -4.80 -15.43
C SER A 344 -13.00 -5.12 -13.94
N ARG A 345 -13.05 -6.40 -13.63
CA ARG A 345 -12.88 -6.94 -12.28
C ARG A 345 -11.87 -8.07 -12.25
N ASN A 346 -11.24 -8.28 -11.11
CA ASN A 346 -10.35 -9.41 -10.93
C ASN A 346 -11.11 -10.74 -10.89
N CYS A 347 -10.42 -11.84 -11.21
CA CYS A 347 -10.92 -13.19 -11.07
C CYS A 347 -11.21 -13.51 -9.59
N ASN A 348 -12.41 -14.05 -9.33
CA ASN A 348 -12.69 -14.69 -8.04
C ASN A 348 -12.29 -16.18 -8.12
N PRO A 349 -11.20 -16.61 -7.45
CA PRO A 349 -10.70 -17.99 -7.56
C PRO A 349 -11.64 -19.05 -6.98
N PHE A 350 -12.70 -18.65 -6.29
CA PHE A 350 -13.73 -19.56 -5.76
C PHE A 350 -15.01 -19.61 -6.61
N ASN A 351 -15.11 -18.75 -7.62
CA ASN A 351 -16.21 -18.76 -8.59
C ASN A 351 -15.88 -19.66 -9.76
N VAL A 352 -16.71 -20.70 -9.99
CA VAL A 352 -16.49 -21.70 -11.06
C VAL A 352 -16.56 -21.08 -12.47
N GLN A 353 -17.42 -20.08 -12.68
CA GLN A 353 -17.54 -19.43 -13.98
C GLN A 353 -16.28 -18.60 -14.29
N ASP A 354 -15.77 -17.84 -13.32
CA ASP A 354 -14.52 -17.11 -13.47
C ASP A 354 -13.36 -18.07 -13.79
N LEU A 355 -13.29 -19.21 -13.07
CA LEU A 355 -12.26 -20.22 -13.35
C LEU A 355 -12.35 -20.76 -14.77
N LYS A 356 -13.55 -21.02 -15.29
CA LYS A 356 -13.72 -21.48 -16.68
C LYS A 356 -13.22 -20.44 -17.69
N LEU A 357 -13.59 -19.18 -17.50
CA LEU A 357 -13.13 -18.07 -18.37
C LEU A 357 -11.61 -17.92 -18.33
N CYS A 358 -11.04 -17.83 -17.12
CA CYS A 358 -9.60 -17.63 -16.95
C CYS A 358 -8.78 -18.82 -17.47
N MET A 359 -9.19 -20.07 -17.19
CA MET A 359 -8.48 -21.26 -17.65
C MET A 359 -8.64 -21.49 -19.16
N SER A 360 -9.78 -21.12 -19.76
CA SER A 360 -9.94 -21.12 -21.22
C SER A 360 -8.96 -20.14 -21.86
N LYS A 361 -8.91 -18.90 -21.36
CA LYS A 361 -7.98 -17.87 -21.85
C LYS A 361 -6.53 -18.29 -21.72
N LEU A 362 -6.15 -18.83 -20.56
CA LEU A 362 -4.80 -19.30 -20.30
C LEU A 362 -4.40 -20.45 -21.25
N ARG A 363 -5.31 -21.40 -21.48
CA ARG A 363 -5.10 -22.49 -22.45
C ARG A 363 -4.99 -22.00 -23.89
N GLU A 364 -5.81 -21.03 -24.29
CA GLU A 364 -5.71 -20.38 -25.61
C GLU A 364 -4.37 -19.71 -25.78
N PHE A 365 -3.91 -18.94 -24.77
CA PHE A 365 -2.59 -18.32 -24.76
C PHE A 365 -1.47 -19.35 -24.95
N HIS A 366 -1.45 -20.42 -24.16
CA HIS A 366 -0.42 -21.46 -24.26
C HIS A 366 -0.42 -22.15 -25.63
N LYS A 367 -1.60 -22.38 -26.23
CA LYS A 367 -1.73 -22.98 -27.59
C LYS A 367 -1.20 -22.10 -28.72
N LEU A 368 -1.03 -20.80 -28.51
CA LEU A 368 -0.39 -19.93 -29.50
C LEU A 368 1.09 -20.29 -29.73
N GLY A 369 1.73 -21.03 -28.83
CA GLY A 369 3.11 -21.46 -28.96
C GLY A 369 4.09 -20.29 -29.09
N LEU A 370 3.79 -19.13 -28.48
CA LEU A 370 4.62 -17.93 -28.58
C LEU A 370 6.00 -18.19 -27.97
N GLN A 371 7.01 -17.52 -28.51
CA GLN A 371 8.39 -17.70 -28.11
C GLN A 371 9.08 -16.38 -27.84
N VAL A 372 9.99 -16.38 -26.85
CA VAL A 372 10.91 -15.30 -26.49
C VAL A 372 12.31 -15.86 -26.30
N ASN A 373 13.34 -15.00 -26.27
CA ASN A 373 14.74 -15.45 -26.21
C ASN A 373 15.24 -15.83 -24.82
N HIS A 374 14.40 -15.72 -23.80
CA HIS A 374 14.79 -16.02 -22.42
C HIS A 374 13.90 -17.11 -21.81
N GLU A 375 14.43 -17.79 -20.81
CA GLU A 375 13.78 -18.89 -20.10
C GLU A 375 13.68 -18.60 -18.61
N PHE A 376 12.49 -18.80 -18.02
CA PHE A 376 12.32 -18.75 -16.57
C PHE A 376 12.72 -20.09 -15.94
N LYS A 377 13.95 -20.17 -15.47
CA LYS A 377 14.57 -21.41 -14.96
C LYS A 377 14.24 -21.62 -13.48
N LEU A 378 13.08 -22.24 -13.16
CA LEU A 378 12.55 -22.41 -11.80
C LEU A 378 13.60 -22.83 -10.77
N PHE A 379 14.38 -23.88 -11.02
CA PHE A 379 15.40 -24.37 -10.07
C PHE A 379 16.50 -23.34 -9.83
N LYS A 380 16.97 -22.67 -10.90
CA LYS A 380 17.97 -21.60 -10.76
C LYS A 380 17.41 -20.38 -10.06
N GLN A 381 16.12 -20.10 -10.24
CA GLN A 381 15.45 -18.97 -9.59
C GLN A 381 15.32 -19.19 -8.07
N ILE A 382 15.10 -20.44 -7.63
CA ILE A 382 15.14 -20.79 -6.21
C ILE A 382 16.54 -20.51 -5.62
N ASP A 383 17.60 -20.99 -6.29
CA ASP A 383 18.98 -20.74 -5.87
C ASP A 383 19.32 -19.24 -5.89
N PHE A 384 18.81 -18.51 -6.89
CA PHE A 384 19.01 -17.07 -6.99
C PHE A 384 18.35 -16.32 -5.82
N TYR A 385 17.08 -16.60 -5.52
CA TYR A 385 16.41 -15.93 -4.38
C TYR A 385 17.07 -16.27 -3.04
N GLU A 386 17.56 -17.47 -2.88
CA GLU A 386 18.33 -17.86 -1.70
C GLU A 386 19.64 -17.06 -1.59
N SER A 387 20.35 -16.84 -2.71
CA SER A 387 21.57 -16.04 -2.73
C SER A 387 21.36 -14.59 -2.28
N LEU A 388 20.14 -14.06 -2.44
CA LEU A 388 19.78 -12.71 -2.02
C LEU A 388 19.58 -12.58 -0.48
N TRP A 389 19.56 -13.68 0.27
CA TRP A 389 19.48 -13.64 1.72
C TRP A 389 20.77 -13.20 2.41
N GLN A 390 21.87 -13.05 1.66
CA GLN A 390 23.16 -12.56 2.16
C GLN A 390 23.70 -13.35 3.35
N GLY A 391 23.48 -14.66 3.36
CA GLY A 391 23.93 -15.56 4.44
C GLY A 391 23.04 -15.58 5.68
N VAL A 392 21.92 -14.86 5.69
CA VAL A 392 20.91 -14.99 6.75
C VAL A 392 20.24 -16.38 6.62
N PRO A 393 20.23 -17.21 7.67
CA PRO A 393 19.60 -18.52 7.57
C PRO A 393 18.07 -18.40 7.42
N SER A 394 17.45 -19.38 6.75
CA SER A 394 16.00 -19.49 6.68
C SER A 394 15.38 -19.61 8.07
N VAL A 395 14.17 -19.05 8.25
CA VAL A 395 13.37 -19.25 9.48
C VAL A 395 12.91 -20.70 9.63
N TYR A 396 12.90 -21.47 8.55
CA TYR A 396 12.47 -22.88 8.55
C TYR A 396 13.65 -23.81 8.85
N ARG A 397 13.67 -24.43 10.03
CA ARG A 397 14.77 -25.30 10.50
C ARG A 397 15.08 -26.50 9.60
N ASP A 398 14.11 -26.95 8.80
CA ASP A 398 14.22 -28.09 7.90
C ASP A 398 14.41 -27.67 6.42
N TYR A 399 14.76 -26.41 6.15
CA TYR A 399 14.84 -25.83 4.83
C TYR A 399 15.71 -26.66 3.87
N GLU A 400 16.96 -26.98 4.24
CA GLU A 400 17.89 -27.74 3.40
C GLU A 400 17.30 -29.10 2.97
N LYS A 401 16.70 -29.82 3.91
CA LYS A 401 16.05 -31.10 3.63
C LYS A 401 14.85 -30.96 2.70
N VAL A 402 14.10 -29.87 2.84
CA VAL A 402 12.95 -29.59 1.96
C VAL A 402 13.42 -29.23 0.59
N LYS A 403 14.43 -28.38 0.45
CA LYS A 403 15.05 -28.01 -0.84
C LYS A 403 15.55 -29.26 -1.57
N GLU A 404 16.33 -30.11 -0.91
CA GLU A 404 16.82 -31.37 -1.49
C GLU A 404 15.68 -32.24 -2.01
N LYS A 405 14.63 -32.43 -1.21
CA LYS A 405 13.43 -33.19 -1.61
C LYS A 405 12.76 -32.57 -2.83
N VAL A 406 12.49 -31.28 -2.83
CA VAL A 406 11.85 -30.58 -3.94
C VAL A 406 12.70 -30.68 -5.20
N PHE A 407 14.03 -30.54 -5.09
CA PHE A 407 14.95 -30.68 -6.22
C PHE A 407 15.00 -32.12 -6.78
N SER A 408 14.74 -33.15 -5.97
CA SER A 408 14.64 -34.53 -6.45
C SER A 408 13.51 -34.75 -7.47
N LEU A 409 12.47 -33.88 -7.48
CA LEU A 409 11.39 -33.91 -8.48
C LEU A 409 11.85 -33.56 -9.88
N LYS A 410 13.05 -32.94 -10.05
CA LYS A 410 13.59 -32.47 -11.33
C LYS A 410 13.63 -33.57 -12.39
N LYS A 411 14.00 -34.81 -11.98
CA LYS A 411 14.06 -35.94 -12.91
C LYS A 411 12.70 -36.24 -13.52
N PHE A 412 11.64 -36.32 -12.69
CA PHE A 412 10.29 -36.57 -13.17
C PHE A 412 9.76 -35.43 -14.03
N ILE A 413 9.94 -34.18 -13.59
CA ILE A 413 9.55 -32.98 -14.36
C ILE A 413 10.17 -33.03 -15.76
N ASN A 414 11.52 -33.14 -15.84
CA ASN A 414 12.25 -33.09 -17.10
C ASN A 414 11.85 -34.21 -18.08
N SER A 415 11.48 -35.40 -17.59
CA SER A 415 11.04 -36.52 -18.44
C SER A 415 9.61 -36.37 -18.97
N HIS A 416 8.82 -35.40 -18.45
CA HIS A 416 7.42 -35.19 -18.84
C HIS A 416 7.13 -33.78 -19.38
N ILE A 417 8.17 -32.95 -19.60
CA ILE A 417 8.03 -31.71 -20.38
C ILE A 417 7.94 -32.11 -21.86
N THR A 418 6.84 -31.73 -22.51
CA THR A 418 6.63 -31.99 -23.93
C THR A 418 7.09 -30.80 -24.78
N GLU A 419 6.82 -29.60 -24.31
CA GLU A 419 7.19 -28.36 -24.97
C GLU A 419 7.39 -27.24 -23.93
N LYS A 420 8.15 -26.22 -24.33
CA LYS A 420 8.22 -24.94 -23.61
C LYS A 420 7.68 -23.86 -24.53
N VAL A 421 6.78 -23.06 -24.00
CA VAL A 421 6.18 -21.91 -24.67
C VAL A 421 6.35 -20.68 -23.80
N LEU A 422 6.05 -19.50 -24.34
CA LEU A 422 5.91 -18.33 -23.47
C LEU A 422 4.84 -18.64 -22.43
N THR A 423 5.24 -18.52 -21.16
CA THR A 423 4.44 -18.83 -19.97
C THR A 423 4.43 -17.59 -19.11
N HIS A 424 3.32 -17.26 -18.46
CA HIS A 424 3.17 -16.03 -17.70
C HIS A 424 3.99 -16.03 -16.40
N ILE A 425 4.14 -17.19 -15.78
CA ILE A 425 4.84 -17.44 -14.50
C ILE A 425 4.10 -16.87 -13.29
N ASP A 426 3.49 -15.71 -13.40
CA ASP A 426 2.70 -15.06 -12.34
C ASP A 426 1.19 -15.02 -12.68
N ALA A 427 0.65 -16.12 -13.23
CA ALA A 427 -0.76 -16.28 -13.60
C ALA A 427 -1.64 -16.43 -12.35
N VAL A 428 -1.68 -15.42 -11.50
CA VAL A 428 -2.46 -15.38 -10.25
C VAL A 428 -3.82 -14.72 -10.47
N PRO A 429 -4.85 -15.00 -9.66
CA PRO A 429 -6.21 -14.43 -9.82
C PRO A 429 -6.25 -12.91 -10.01
N ASP A 430 -5.38 -12.19 -9.31
CA ASP A 430 -5.32 -10.73 -9.35
C ASP A 430 -4.85 -10.19 -10.71
N ASN A 431 -4.14 -11.01 -11.49
CA ASN A 431 -3.65 -10.65 -12.82
C ASN A 431 -4.63 -11.00 -13.95
N PHE A 432 -5.77 -11.65 -13.64
CA PHE A 432 -6.85 -11.87 -14.62
C PHE A 432 -7.92 -10.80 -14.46
N LEU A 433 -8.05 -9.95 -15.48
CA LEU A 433 -9.11 -8.95 -15.59
C LEU A 433 -10.23 -9.48 -16.47
N ILE A 434 -11.45 -9.53 -15.94
CA ILE A 434 -12.66 -10.02 -16.59
C ILE A 434 -13.55 -8.84 -16.95
N VAL A 435 -13.94 -8.75 -18.24
CA VAL A 435 -14.90 -7.78 -18.77
C VAL A 435 -15.98 -8.54 -19.53
N GLY A 436 -17.17 -8.70 -18.95
CA GLY A 436 -18.17 -9.61 -19.50
C GLY A 436 -17.64 -11.04 -19.60
N ASP A 437 -17.50 -11.57 -20.81
CA ASP A 437 -16.92 -12.90 -21.08
C ASP A 437 -15.46 -12.83 -21.59
N ASP A 438 -14.91 -11.64 -21.83
CA ASP A 438 -13.50 -11.48 -22.22
C ASP A 438 -12.58 -11.45 -20.99
N VAL A 439 -11.39 -11.99 -21.17
CA VAL A 439 -10.36 -12.05 -20.11
C VAL A 439 -9.05 -11.50 -20.66
N ARG A 440 -8.43 -10.61 -19.86
CA ARG A 440 -7.09 -10.08 -20.11
C ARG A 440 -6.18 -10.49 -18.96
N LEU A 441 -4.97 -10.90 -19.32
CA LEU A 441 -3.94 -11.28 -18.36
C LEU A 441 -2.88 -10.18 -18.32
N ILE A 442 -2.70 -9.56 -17.17
CA ILE A 442 -1.80 -8.40 -16.97
C ILE A 442 -0.57 -8.79 -16.16
N ASP A 443 0.42 -7.90 -16.12
CA ASP A 443 1.65 -7.99 -15.32
C ASP A 443 2.59 -9.14 -15.70
N TRP A 444 3.14 -9.06 -16.90
CA TRP A 444 4.00 -10.05 -17.56
C TRP A 444 5.49 -9.95 -17.17
N GLU A 445 5.81 -9.36 -16.02
CA GLU A 445 7.21 -9.03 -15.64
C GLU A 445 8.08 -10.26 -15.33
N TYR A 446 7.47 -11.42 -15.06
CA TYR A 446 8.17 -12.71 -14.84
C TYR A 446 8.07 -13.67 -16.03
N ALA A 447 7.31 -13.31 -17.06
CA ALA A 447 7.03 -14.21 -18.17
C ALA A 447 8.31 -14.61 -18.92
N GLY A 448 8.35 -15.87 -19.40
CA GLY A 448 9.49 -16.42 -20.12
C GLY A 448 9.17 -17.82 -20.64
N MET A 449 10.11 -18.41 -21.38
CA MET A 449 9.95 -19.77 -21.89
C MET A 449 9.92 -20.78 -20.76
N GLN A 450 8.81 -21.52 -20.62
CA GLN A 450 8.63 -22.55 -19.60
C GLN A 450 7.56 -23.58 -20.03
N ASP A 451 7.42 -24.68 -19.27
CA ASP A 451 6.28 -25.58 -19.35
C ASP A 451 5.00 -24.83 -18.94
N PRO A 452 3.96 -24.76 -19.79
CA PRO A 452 2.75 -23.98 -19.53
C PRO A 452 2.01 -24.40 -18.25
N HIS A 453 2.21 -25.61 -17.77
CA HIS A 453 1.56 -26.09 -16.55
C HIS A 453 2.08 -25.42 -15.26
N VAL A 454 3.16 -24.65 -15.33
CA VAL A 454 3.64 -23.83 -14.22
C VAL A 454 2.61 -22.76 -13.83
N ASP A 455 1.89 -22.20 -14.80
CA ASP A 455 0.85 -21.20 -14.51
C ASP A 455 -0.32 -21.76 -13.69
N LEU A 456 -0.64 -23.05 -13.86
CA LEU A 456 -1.65 -23.72 -13.01
C LEU A 456 -1.16 -23.89 -11.56
N ALA A 457 0.13 -24.16 -11.40
CA ALA A 457 0.74 -24.26 -10.07
C ALA A 457 0.72 -22.90 -9.38
N MET A 458 1.07 -21.82 -10.09
CA MET A 458 1.06 -20.46 -9.56
C MET A 458 -0.33 -20.01 -9.14
N PHE A 459 -1.34 -20.22 -10.00
CA PHE A 459 -2.73 -19.94 -9.67
C PHE A 459 -3.17 -20.66 -8.38
N SER A 460 -2.77 -21.95 -8.25
CA SER A 460 -3.15 -22.79 -7.12
C SER A 460 -2.56 -22.34 -5.80
N ILE A 461 -1.26 -22.00 -5.76
CA ILE A 461 -0.58 -21.62 -4.51
C ILE A 461 -0.99 -20.23 -4.04
N TYR A 462 -1.22 -19.30 -4.96
CA TYR A 462 -1.68 -17.95 -4.64
C TYR A 462 -3.12 -17.96 -4.09
N SER A 463 -3.99 -18.80 -4.66
CA SER A 463 -5.38 -18.96 -4.23
C SER A 463 -5.54 -19.78 -2.94
N PHE A 464 -4.48 -20.26 -2.35
CA PHE A 464 -4.48 -21.15 -1.17
C PHE A 464 -5.33 -22.42 -1.34
N TYR A 465 -5.33 -22.98 -2.54
CA TYR A 465 -6.14 -24.13 -2.87
C TYR A 465 -5.74 -25.39 -2.11
N ASN A 466 -6.75 -26.13 -1.62
CA ASN A 466 -6.58 -27.51 -1.21
C ASN A 466 -6.54 -28.48 -2.41
N LYS A 467 -6.23 -29.75 -2.17
CA LYS A 467 -6.09 -30.73 -3.25
C LYS A 467 -7.33 -30.84 -4.15
N ARG A 468 -8.55 -30.78 -3.60
CA ARG A 468 -9.79 -30.88 -4.39
C ARG A 468 -9.96 -29.67 -5.33
N GLN A 469 -9.59 -28.50 -4.85
CA GLN A 469 -9.64 -27.26 -5.66
C GLN A 469 -8.58 -27.28 -6.76
N VAL A 470 -7.37 -27.76 -6.47
CA VAL A 470 -6.32 -27.98 -7.48
C VAL A 470 -6.78 -28.97 -8.53
N ASP A 471 -7.34 -30.12 -8.14
CA ASP A 471 -7.84 -31.12 -9.08
C ASP A 471 -8.98 -30.58 -9.96
N ARG A 472 -9.84 -29.72 -9.39
CA ARG A 472 -10.89 -29.02 -10.14
C ARG A 472 -10.27 -28.06 -11.17
N LEU A 473 -9.30 -27.24 -10.77
CA LEU A 473 -8.61 -26.30 -11.67
C LEU A 473 -7.98 -27.04 -12.84
N ILE A 474 -7.25 -28.12 -12.57
CA ILE A 474 -6.64 -28.99 -13.59
C ILE A 474 -7.71 -29.54 -14.54
N ASN A 475 -8.82 -30.06 -14.03
CA ASN A 475 -9.91 -30.58 -14.86
C ASN A 475 -10.52 -29.50 -15.74
N ILE A 476 -10.69 -28.26 -15.25
CA ILE A 476 -11.21 -27.12 -16.04
C ILE A 476 -10.21 -26.78 -17.14
N TYR A 477 -8.92 -26.67 -16.83
CA TYR A 477 -7.91 -26.32 -17.85
C TYR A 477 -7.81 -27.36 -18.96
N PHE A 478 -7.91 -28.64 -18.65
CA PHE A 478 -7.81 -29.75 -19.63
C PHE A 478 -9.16 -30.24 -20.18
N ASP A 479 -10.27 -29.54 -19.90
CA ASP A 479 -11.64 -30.00 -20.25
C ASP A 479 -11.92 -31.45 -19.84
N GLY A 480 -11.42 -31.86 -18.69
CA GLY A 480 -11.56 -33.23 -18.16
C GLY A 480 -10.56 -34.25 -18.71
N HIS A 481 -9.72 -33.89 -19.68
CA HIS A 481 -8.81 -34.82 -20.39
C HIS A 481 -7.35 -34.74 -19.92
N CYS A 482 -7.09 -34.50 -18.61
CA CYS A 482 -5.75 -34.48 -18.06
C CYS A 482 -5.20 -35.90 -17.89
N THR A 483 -4.04 -36.19 -18.48
CA THR A 483 -3.34 -37.47 -18.21
C THR A 483 -2.83 -37.54 -16.76
N LEU A 484 -2.60 -38.75 -16.28
CA LEU A 484 -2.10 -38.94 -14.92
C LEU A 484 -0.70 -38.30 -14.74
N GLU A 485 0.16 -38.45 -15.76
CA GLU A 485 1.52 -37.90 -15.77
C GLU A 485 1.50 -36.36 -15.71
N ASN A 486 0.64 -35.71 -16.51
CA ASN A 486 0.48 -34.25 -16.47
C ASN A 486 -0.04 -33.78 -15.12
N ARG A 487 -0.99 -34.49 -14.53
CA ARG A 487 -1.50 -34.17 -13.19
C ARG A 487 -0.40 -34.26 -12.13
N ILE A 488 0.40 -35.31 -12.16
CA ILE A 488 1.52 -35.48 -11.22
C ILE A 488 2.58 -34.41 -11.46
N LYS A 489 2.89 -34.07 -12.74
CA LYS A 489 3.81 -32.99 -13.09
C LYS A 489 3.34 -31.65 -12.50
N ILE A 490 2.04 -31.36 -12.55
CA ILE A 490 1.48 -30.14 -11.94
C ILE A 490 1.65 -30.17 -10.41
N TYR A 491 1.45 -31.31 -9.75
CA TYR A 491 1.73 -31.42 -8.30
C TYR A 491 3.22 -31.18 -7.99
N CYS A 492 4.13 -31.65 -8.85
CA CYS A 492 5.56 -31.34 -8.73
C CYS A 492 5.81 -29.82 -8.85
N TYR A 493 5.17 -29.15 -9.82
CA TYR A 493 5.27 -27.71 -9.98
C TYR A 493 4.69 -26.92 -8.80
N ILE A 494 3.57 -27.37 -8.21
CA ILE A 494 3.03 -26.74 -6.99
C ILE A 494 4.04 -26.82 -5.84
N SER A 495 4.72 -27.96 -5.67
CA SER A 495 5.79 -28.09 -4.70
C SER A 495 6.96 -27.15 -4.97
N LEU A 496 7.40 -27.09 -6.23
CA LEU A 496 8.53 -26.25 -6.67
C LEU A 496 8.23 -24.75 -6.56
N CYS A 497 7.06 -24.32 -7.03
CA CYS A 497 6.61 -22.93 -6.93
C CYS A 497 6.38 -22.50 -5.48
N GLY A 498 5.87 -23.39 -4.64
CA GLY A 498 5.76 -23.14 -3.20
C GLY A 498 7.10 -22.83 -2.55
N LEU A 499 8.16 -23.60 -2.89
CA LEU A 499 9.51 -23.32 -2.41
C LEU A 499 10.06 -22.01 -2.99
N LEU A 500 9.85 -21.76 -4.29
CA LEU A 500 10.28 -20.53 -4.98
C LEU A 500 9.75 -19.28 -4.29
N TRP A 501 8.44 -19.23 -4.06
CA TRP A 501 7.81 -18.05 -3.44
C TRP A 501 8.06 -17.96 -1.94
N SER A 502 8.29 -19.09 -1.25
CA SER A 502 8.80 -19.08 0.11
C SER A 502 10.19 -18.40 0.18
N ASN A 503 11.09 -18.71 -0.76
CA ASN A 503 12.42 -18.08 -0.84
C ASN A 503 12.34 -16.58 -1.17
N TRP A 504 11.40 -16.18 -2.02
CA TRP A 504 11.12 -14.77 -2.29
C TRP A 504 10.64 -14.03 -1.03
N CYS A 505 9.74 -14.64 -0.24
CA CYS A 505 9.30 -14.08 1.04
C CYS A 505 10.46 -13.94 2.04
N GLU A 506 11.37 -14.93 2.12
CA GLU A 506 12.58 -14.85 2.94
C GLU A 506 13.48 -13.69 2.51
N TYR A 507 13.69 -13.50 1.20
CA TYR A 507 14.42 -12.34 0.70
C TYR A 507 13.73 -11.03 1.10
N LYS A 508 12.42 -10.90 0.93
CA LYS A 508 11.71 -9.68 1.34
C LYS A 508 11.78 -9.44 2.85
N ARG A 509 11.81 -10.50 3.65
CA ARG A 509 12.02 -10.40 5.10
C ARG A 509 13.39 -9.78 5.44
N THR A 510 14.44 -10.09 4.70
CA THR A 510 15.75 -9.43 4.89
C THR A 510 15.71 -7.92 4.60
N LEU A 511 14.70 -7.46 3.86
CA LEU A 511 14.41 -6.04 3.58
C LEU A 511 13.38 -5.44 4.56
N GLY A 512 13.02 -6.15 5.63
CA GLY A 512 12.06 -5.69 6.63
C GLY A 512 10.59 -5.83 6.24
N VAL A 513 10.26 -6.62 5.18
CA VAL A 513 8.87 -6.85 4.74
C VAL A 513 8.45 -8.27 5.08
N GLU A 514 7.49 -8.42 5.99
CA GLU A 514 6.96 -9.72 6.39
C GLU A 514 5.64 -10.03 5.71
N PHE A 515 5.45 -11.29 5.28
CA PHE A 515 4.25 -11.77 4.60
C PHE A 515 3.40 -12.72 5.44
N GLY A 516 3.73 -12.91 6.72
CA GLY A 516 2.95 -13.66 7.68
C GLY A 516 2.46 -15.03 7.17
N GLU A 517 1.14 -15.22 7.19
CA GLU A 517 0.50 -16.48 6.78
C GLU A 517 0.84 -16.89 5.33
N TYR A 518 1.00 -15.92 4.42
CA TYR A 518 1.34 -16.21 3.03
C TYR A 518 2.67 -16.97 2.93
N ALA A 519 3.74 -16.49 3.57
CA ALA A 519 5.06 -17.14 3.55
C ALA A 519 5.01 -18.56 4.09
N ILE A 520 4.33 -18.76 5.24
CA ILE A 520 4.14 -20.07 5.88
C ILE A 520 3.40 -21.02 4.92
N LYS A 521 2.38 -20.52 4.24
CA LYS A 521 1.55 -21.33 3.33
C LYS A 521 2.34 -21.76 2.10
N GLN A 522 3.20 -20.89 1.54
CA GLN A 522 4.07 -21.25 0.41
C GLN A 522 5.05 -22.37 0.80
N TYR A 523 5.67 -22.28 1.96
CA TYR A 523 6.55 -23.34 2.46
C TYR A 523 5.80 -24.65 2.74
N TRP A 524 4.56 -24.57 3.24
CA TRP A 524 3.68 -25.73 3.41
C TRP A 524 3.38 -26.39 2.05
N TYR A 525 3.11 -25.64 0.97
CA TYR A 525 2.92 -26.18 -0.37
C TYR A 525 4.13 -26.97 -0.84
N ALA A 526 5.34 -26.45 -0.63
CA ALA A 526 6.58 -27.16 -0.98
C ALA A 526 6.63 -28.56 -0.36
N LYS A 527 6.34 -28.69 0.92
CA LYS A 527 6.38 -29.96 1.67
C LYS A 527 5.21 -30.89 1.35
N HIS A 528 4.02 -30.33 1.34
CA HIS A 528 2.78 -31.11 1.21
C HIS A 528 2.66 -31.71 -0.19
N TYR A 529 2.88 -30.90 -1.23
CA TYR A 529 2.78 -31.37 -2.60
C TYR A 529 3.96 -32.23 -3.03
N TYR A 530 5.15 -32.06 -2.46
CA TYR A 530 6.20 -33.06 -2.59
C TYR A 530 5.72 -34.45 -2.16
N SER A 531 5.08 -34.54 -1.01
CA SER A 531 4.58 -35.82 -0.48
C SER A 531 3.49 -36.43 -1.36
N ILE A 532 2.59 -35.62 -1.90
CA ILE A 532 1.55 -36.05 -2.85
C ILE A 532 2.20 -36.55 -4.15
N ALA A 533 3.08 -35.75 -4.76
CA ALA A 533 3.74 -36.08 -6.02
C ALA A 533 4.52 -37.39 -5.90
N MET A 534 5.33 -37.56 -4.87
CA MET A 534 6.12 -38.78 -4.67
C MET A 534 5.25 -40.01 -4.45
N LYS A 535 4.10 -39.87 -3.76
CA LYS A 535 3.15 -40.98 -3.62
C LYS A 535 2.58 -41.43 -4.96
N GLU A 536 2.22 -40.50 -5.83
CA GLU A 536 1.66 -40.81 -7.14
C GLU A 536 2.74 -41.33 -8.12
N ILE A 537 3.95 -40.78 -8.11
CA ILE A 537 5.09 -41.26 -8.90
C ILE A 537 5.40 -42.75 -8.59
N LYS A 538 5.42 -43.11 -7.29
CA LYS A 538 5.65 -44.51 -6.87
C LYS A 538 4.59 -45.45 -7.41
N LYS A 539 3.31 -45.04 -7.44
CA LYS A 539 2.22 -45.89 -7.99
C LYS A 539 2.43 -46.18 -9.49
N ILE A 540 2.82 -45.19 -10.30
CA ILE A 540 3.09 -45.40 -11.73
C ILE A 540 4.28 -46.36 -11.91
N GLY A 541 5.36 -46.18 -11.14
CA GLY A 541 6.54 -47.05 -11.21
C GLY A 541 6.27 -48.52 -10.82
N HIS A 542 5.27 -48.79 -9.99
CA HIS A 542 4.82 -50.15 -9.63
C HIS A 542 3.81 -50.74 -10.63
N SER A 543 3.14 -49.89 -11.45
CA SER A 543 2.19 -50.37 -12.48
C SER A 543 2.86 -50.69 -13.81
N SER A 544 4.17 -50.42 -13.94
CA SER A 544 4.98 -50.65 -15.15
C SER A 544 5.89 -51.91 -15.00
N VAL A 545 5.72 -52.68 -13.94
CA VAL A 545 6.35 -53.99 -13.68
C VAL A 545 5.24 -55.03 -13.63
#